data_1bba6cdbb77d1205acaaed597f060b36
#
_entry.id   1bba6cdbb77d1205acaaed597f060b36
#
_cell.length_a   1.000
_cell.length_b   1.000
_cell.length_c   1.000
_cell.angle_alpha   90.00
_cell.angle_beta   90.00
_cell.angle_gamma   90.00
#
_symmetry.space_group_name_H-M   'P 1'
#
loop_
_entity.id
_entity.type
_entity.pdbx_description
1 polymer ?
#
loop_
_entity_poly.entity_id
_entity_poly.type
_entity_poly.pdbx_seq_one_letter_code
_entity_poly.pdbx_strand_id
1 'polypeptide(L)'
;MKLMIASDLHGSAYYAGKLMEAYHAEQPGKLLLLGDLLYHGPRNALPRDYDCMTAAAALNGVKDHIIAVRGNCDCEVDQMVLSFPLLADYALVEWEGL
;
A
#
# COMPACT_ATOMS: atom_id res chain seq x y z
N MET A 1 19.87 2.88 -6.23
CA MET A 1 18.69 2.61 -5.38
C MET A 1 17.46 2.33 -6.24
N LYS A 2 16.54 1.56 -5.72
CA LYS A 2 15.32 1.16 -6.45
C LYS A 2 14.11 1.86 -5.88
N LEU A 3 13.15 2.13 -6.74
CA LEU A 3 11.84 2.62 -6.38
C LEU A 3 10.83 1.52 -6.70
N MET A 4 10.08 1.07 -5.70
CA MET A 4 9.05 0.04 -5.90
C MET A 4 7.68 0.70 -5.91
N ILE A 5 6.83 0.31 -6.83
CA ILE A 5 5.49 0.89 -6.98
C ILE A 5 4.46 -0.23 -6.96
N ALA A 6 3.41 -0.07 -6.16
CA ALA A 6 2.34 -1.05 -6.05
C ALA A 6 1.00 -0.35 -5.79
N SER A 7 -0.10 -1.05 -6.07
CA SER A 7 -1.44 -0.57 -5.77
C SER A 7 -2.44 -1.71 -5.78
N ASP A 8 -3.68 -1.40 -5.36
CA ASP A 8 -4.83 -2.28 -5.54
C ASP A 8 -4.70 -3.63 -4.81
N LEU A 9 -4.19 -3.60 -3.57
CA LEU A 9 -4.15 -4.80 -2.73
C LEU A 9 -5.55 -5.21 -2.26
N HIS A 10 -6.44 -4.23 -2.09
CA HIS A 10 -7.84 -4.44 -1.70
C HIS A 10 -7.99 -5.35 -0.46
N GLY A 11 -7.10 -5.23 0.50
CA GLY A 11 -7.17 -5.96 1.76
C GLY A 11 -6.73 -7.42 1.69
N SER A 12 -6.12 -7.86 0.59
CA SER A 12 -5.64 -9.23 0.47
C SER A 12 -4.37 -9.45 1.29
N ALA A 13 -4.45 -10.30 2.30
CA ALA A 13 -3.27 -10.71 3.06
C ALA A 13 -2.30 -11.50 2.18
N TYR A 14 -2.83 -12.28 1.24
CA TYR A 14 -1.99 -13.05 0.32
C TYR A 14 -1.12 -12.12 -0.53
N TYR A 15 -1.74 -11.13 -1.18
CA TYR A 15 -0.98 -10.23 -2.06
C TYR A 15 -0.14 -9.23 -1.28
N ALA A 16 -0.56 -8.83 -0.07
CA ALA A 16 0.29 -8.04 0.81
C ALA A 16 1.54 -8.81 1.19
N GLY A 17 1.41 -10.11 1.46
CA GLY A 17 2.55 -10.99 1.72
C GLY A 17 3.48 -11.11 0.53
N LYS A 18 2.92 -11.23 -0.69
CA LYS A 18 3.73 -11.27 -1.92
C LYS A 18 4.46 -9.95 -2.13
N LEU A 19 3.81 -8.82 -1.86
CA LEU A 19 4.47 -7.53 -1.94
C LEU A 19 5.64 -7.45 -0.96
N MET A 20 5.45 -7.93 0.27
CA MET A 20 6.53 -7.92 1.26
C MET A 20 7.68 -8.84 0.87
N GLU A 21 7.41 -10.00 0.27
CA GLU A 21 8.47 -10.87 -0.27
C GLU A 21 9.29 -10.11 -1.32
N ALA A 22 8.61 -9.44 -2.26
CA ALA A 22 9.29 -8.63 -3.28
C ALA A 22 10.06 -7.47 -2.67
N TYR A 23 9.46 -6.79 -1.69
CA TYR A 23 10.10 -5.67 -1.00
C TYR A 23 11.42 -6.11 -0.34
N HIS A 24 11.41 -7.22 0.37
CA HIS A 24 12.62 -7.70 1.05
C HIS A 24 13.65 -8.23 0.06
N ALA A 25 13.23 -8.82 -1.06
CA ALA A 25 14.15 -9.30 -2.09
C ALA A 25 14.83 -8.15 -2.83
N GLU A 26 14.07 -7.09 -3.16
CA GLU A 26 14.57 -5.97 -3.97
C GLU A 26 15.21 -4.85 -3.13
N GLN A 27 14.87 -4.75 -1.87
CA GLN A 27 15.36 -3.72 -0.95
C GLN A 27 15.28 -2.31 -1.54
N PRO A 28 14.06 -1.85 -1.93
CA PRO A 28 13.91 -0.52 -2.51
C PRO A 28 14.21 0.57 -1.48
N GLY A 29 14.61 1.74 -1.95
CA GLY A 29 14.76 2.90 -1.07
C GLY A 29 13.42 3.48 -0.65
N LYS A 30 12.41 3.39 -1.52
CA LYS A 30 11.05 3.82 -1.23
C LYS A 30 10.06 2.85 -1.88
N LEU A 31 8.90 2.72 -1.22
CA LEU A 31 7.73 1.99 -1.73
C LEU A 31 6.62 3.02 -1.95
N LEU A 32 6.23 3.20 -3.21
CA LEU A 32 5.11 4.06 -3.57
C LEU A 32 3.86 3.23 -3.69
N LEU A 33 2.83 3.60 -2.93
CA LEU A 33 1.54 2.93 -2.95
C LEU A 33 0.51 3.87 -3.58
N LEU A 34 -0.16 3.42 -4.63
CA LEU A 34 -1.09 4.24 -5.40
C LEU A 34 -2.54 4.06 -4.94
N GLY A 35 -2.74 3.50 -3.75
CA GLY A 35 -4.05 3.42 -3.13
C GLY A 35 -4.76 2.09 -3.32
N ASP A 36 -6.02 2.06 -2.90
CA ASP A 36 -6.88 0.88 -2.90
C ASP A 36 -6.25 -0.25 -2.08
N LEU A 37 -5.85 0.07 -0.85
CA LEU A 37 -5.01 -0.83 -0.06
C LEU A 37 -5.82 -1.82 0.77
N LEU A 38 -6.92 -1.39 1.41
CA LEU A 38 -7.63 -2.22 2.37
C LEU A 38 -9.05 -2.61 1.92
N TYR A 39 -9.85 -1.66 1.44
CA TYR A 39 -11.21 -1.93 1.06
C TYR A 39 -11.29 -2.59 -0.31
N HIS A 40 -12.08 -3.68 -0.42
CA HIS A 40 -12.18 -4.43 -1.68
C HIS A 40 -13.01 -3.71 -2.75
N GLY A 41 -13.86 -2.76 -2.37
CA GLY A 41 -14.74 -2.02 -3.28
C GLY A 41 -16.10 -2.69 -3.44
N PRO A 42 -17.16 -1.88 -3.64
CA PRO A 42 -18.53 -2.42 -3.64
C PRO A 42 -18.87 -3.30 -4.85
N ARG A 43 -18.12 -3.18 -5.94
CA ARG A 43 -18.39 -3.93 -7.17
C ARG A 43 -17.39 -5.04 -7.45
N ASN A 44 -16.45 -5.27 -6.53
CA ASN A 44 -15.43 -6.28 -6.70
C ASN A 44 -15.71 -7.49 -5.84
N ALA A 45 -15.37 -8.68 -6.33
CA ALA A 45 -15.36 -9.87 -5.50
C ALA A 45 -14.25 -9.72 -4.43
N LEU A 46 -14.41 -10.42 -3.31
CA LEU A 46 -13.37 -10.43 -2.29
C LEU A 46 -12.09 -11.05 -2.86
N PRO A 47 -10.94 -10.41 -2.68
CA PRO A 47 -9.69 -10.97 -3.15
C PRO A 47 -9.25 -12.15 -2.30
N ARG A 48 -8.25 -12.87 -2.80
CA ARG A 48 -7.66 -14.01 -2.09
C ARG A 48 -7.17 -13.60 -0.71
N ASP A 49 -7.56 -14.35 0.32
CA ASP A 49 -7.19 -14.12 1.71
C ASP A 49 -7.49 -12.67 2.15
N TYR A 50 -8.72 -12.25 1.93
CA TYR A 50 -9.16 -10.91 2.35
C TYR A 50 -9.09 -10.80 3.87
N ASP A 51 -8.15 -10.01 4.37
CA ASP A 51 -7.90 -9.77 5.79
C ASP A 51 -7.24 -8.41 5.93
N CYS A 52 -8.06 -7.38 6.11
CA CYS A 52 -7.59 -5.99 6.15
C CYS A 52 -6.56 -5.75 7.24
N MET A 53 -6.75 -6.35 8.41
CA MET A 53 -5.84 -6.08 9.53
C MET A 53 -4.46 -6.71 9.30
N THR A 54 -4.42 -7.90 8.71
CA THR A 54 -3.14 -8.53 8.35
C THR A 54 -2.43 -7.75 7.26
N ALA A 55 -3.18 -7.29 6.24
CA ALA A 55 -2.62 -6.45 5.18
C ALA A 55 -2.07 -5.13 5.76
N ALA A 56 -2.84 -4.49 6.64
CA ALA A 56 -2.42 -3.25 7.29
C ALA A 56 -1.14 -3.45 8.11
N ALA A 57 -1.06 -4.54 8.87
CA ALA A 57 0.11 -4.84 9.69
C ALA A 57 1.37 -5.01 8.82
N ALA A 58 1.23 -5.70 7.66
CA ALA A 58 2.33 -5.88 6.74
C ALA A 58 2.86 -4.55 6.23
N LEU A 59 1.96 -3.66 5.80
CA LEU A 59 2.36 -2.33 5.29
C LEU A 59 2.94 -1.46 6.39
N ASN A 60 2.33 -1.46 7.59
CA ASN A 60 2.83 -0.67 8.71
C ASN A 60 4.24 -1.08 9.12
N GLY A 61 4.62 -2.33 8.88
CA GLY A 61 5.97 -2.81 9.19
C GLY A 61 7.08 -2.11 8.40
N VAL A 62 6.74 -1.48 7.27
CA VAL A 62 7.70 -0.74 6.43
C VAL A 62 7.29 0.72 6.26
N LYS A 63 6.52 1.25 7.18
CA LYS A 63 5.91 2.59 7.09
C LYS A 63 6.89 3.72 6.82
N ASP A 64 8.11 3.61 7.33
CA ASP A 64 9.10 4.68 7.19
C ASP A 64 9.62 4.82 5.75
N HIS A 65 9.35 3.83 4.91
CA HIS A 65 9.79 3.82 3.52
C HIS A 65 8.63 4.00 2.54
N ILE A 66 7.40 4.24 3.04
CA ILE A 66 6.21 4.35 2.21
C ILE A 66 5.88 5.80 1.89
N ILE A 67 5.57 6.05 0.62
CA ILE A 67 4.87 7.25 0.16
C ILE A 67 3.59 6.74 -0.50
N ALA A 68 2.43 7.21 -0.02
CA ALA A 68 1.14 6.72 -0.51
C ALA A 68 0.25 7.85 -0.97
N VAL A 69 -0.55 7.57 -1.99
CA VAL A 69 -1.63 8.46 -2.42
C VAL A 69 -2.94 7.68 -2.43
N ARG A 70 -4.03 8.41 -2.41
CA ARG A 70 -5.38 7.86 -2.33
C ARG A 70 -5.83 7.30 -3.66
N GLY A 71 -6.33 6.04 -3.66
CA GLY A 71 -7.09 5.48 -4.76
C GLY A 71 -8.58 5.77 -4.60
N ASN A 72 -9.41 5.10 -5.41
CA ASN A 72 -10.85 5.35 -5.36
C ASN A 72 -11.55 4.66 -4.17
N CYS A 73 -10.93 3.65 -3.56
CA CYS A 73 -11.53 2.92 -2.44
C CYS A 73 -11.01 3.33 -1.07
N ASP A 74 -9.96 4.14 -0.99
CA ASP A 74 -9.39 4.52 0.30
C ASP A 74 -10.23 5.57 1.00
N CYS A 75 -10.38 5.44 2.31
CA CYS A 75 -11.20 6.36 3.09
C CYS A 75 -10.59 6.63 4.48
N GLU A 76 -11.24 7.49 5.24
CA GLU A 76 -10.77 7.93 6.55
C GLU A 76 -10.60 6.78 7.53
N VAL A 77 -11.46 5.75 7.44
CA VAL A 77 -11.36 4.57 8.31
C VAL A 77 -10.04 3.85 8.07
N ASP A 78 -9.61 3.75 6.81
CA ASP A 78 -8.34 3.10 6.48
C ASP A 78 -7.16 3.85 7.09
N GLN A 79 -7.22 5.19 7.11
CA GLN A 79 -6.18 5.99 7.73
C GLN A 79 -6.06 5.75 9.23
N MET A 80 -7.13 5.31 9.89
CA MET A 80 -7.10 5.01 11.31
C MET A 80 -6.26 3.78 11.65
N VAL A 81 -6.10 2.85 10.72
CA VAL A 81 -5.33 1.61 10.94
C VAL A 81 -3.97 1.61 10.24
N LEU A 82 -3.75 2.51 9.29
CA LEU A 82 -2.47 2.64 8.60
C LEU A 82 -1.63 3.73 9.26
N SER A 83 -0.38 3.43 9.52
CA SER A 83 0.55 4.31 10.26
C SER A 83 1.36 5.22 9.36
N PHE A 84 0.92 5.42 8.12
CA PHE A 84 1.51 6.34 7.16
C PHE A 84 0.39 7.13 6.48
N PRO A 85 0.66 8.36 6.00
CA PRO A 85 -0.38 9.16 5.33
C PRO A 85 -0.86 8.48 4.04
N LEU A 86 -2.18 8.45 3.84
CA LEU A 86 -2.82 7.79 2.70
C LEU A 86 -3.74 8.72 1.91
N LEU A 87 -4.25 9.78 2.50
CA LEU A 87 -5.40 10.50 1.95
C LEU A 87 -5.06 11.63 0.97
N ALA A 88 -3.80 11.81 0.62
CA ALA A 88 -3.41 12.80 -0.39
C ALA A 88 -3.84 12.34 -1.79
N ASP A 89 -4.37 13.28 -2.58
CA ASP A 89 -4.81 12.97 -3.94
C ASP A 89 -3.64 12.82 -4.92
N TYR A 90 -2.50 13.41 -4.59
CA TYR A 90 -1.29 13.29 -5.40
C TYR A 90 -0.06 13.48 -4.51
N ALA A 91 1.09 13.08 -5.06
CA ALA A 91 2.38 13.31 -4.40
C ALA A 91 3.40 13.71 -5.46
N LEU A 92 4.34 14.58 -5.06
CA LEU A 92 5.50 14.91 -5.87
C LEU A 92 6.69 14.12 -5.31
N VAL A 93 7.34 13.36 -6.16
CA VAL A 93 8.47 12.53 -5.77
C VAL A 93 9.68 12.90 -6.61
N GLU A 94 10.76 13.29 -5.93
CA GLU A 94 12.05 13.49 -6.58
C GLU A 94 12.91 12.27 -6.25
N TRP A 95 13.41 11.61 -7.30
CA TRP A 95 14.17 10.39 -7.17
C TRP A 95 15.40 10.44 -8.05
N GLU A 96 16.59 10.51 -7.42
CA GLU A 96 17.86 10.58 -8.12
C GLU A 96 17.91 11.68 -9.19
N GLY A 97 17.30 12.84 -8.88
CA GLY A 97 17.28 13.99 -9.78
C GLY A 97 16.13 14.02 -10.78
N LEU A 98 15.24 13.06 -10.71
CA LEU A 98 14.07 13.02 -11.57
C LEU A 98 12.86 13.68 -10.91
#